data_a804847cca662ea55f8d76d307c40741
#
_entry.id   a804847cca662ea55f8d76d307c40741
#
_cell.length_a   1.000
_cell.length_b   1.000
_cell.length_c   1.000
_cell.angle_alpha   90.00
_cell.angle_beta   90.00
_cell.angle_gamma   90.00
#
_symmetry.space_group_name_H-M   'P 1'
#
loop_
_entity.id
_entity.type
_entity.pdbx_description
1 polymer ?
#
loop_
_entity_poly.entity_id
_entity_poly.type
_entity_poly.pdbx_seq_one_letter_code
_entity_poly.pdbx_strand_id
1 'polypeptide(L)'
;MARLPLRTHAIPIAVFFAAVFLLFQLYVYWQQTRPVFDTQGKLLRLPEFEFPLLEGKGKCSADLLRNGPVVVVYYGPDCGHCRKLGKELATSSSEIDAIQWVFVSRAPAHEAKAYAQETGLAANPSVYLCRDEQARFYQYFGEMYIPSVYVFNSQRKFLQSLHQNTEIQDILDVLQGKTVVKHKETK
;
A
#
# COMPACT_ATOMS: atom_id res chain seq x y z
N MET A 1 0.67 47.15 49.49
CA MET A 1 0.37 45.85 48.86
C MET A 1 0.38 46.04 47.36
N ALA A 2 1.48 45.77 46.73
CA ALA A 2 1.67 45.94 45.27
C ALA A 2 1.21 44.67 44.55
N ARG A 3 0.20 44.80 43.67
CA ARG A 3 -0.24 43.71 42.80
C ARG A 3 0.69 43.64 41.59
N LEU A 4 1.45 42.55 41.47
CA LEU A 4 2.28 42.27 40.29
C LEU A 4 1.39 42.14 39.06
N PRO A 5 1.78 42.68 37.91
CA PRO A 5 1.08 42.50 36.64
C PRO A 5 1.48 41.14 36.00
N LEU A 6 0.69 40.11 36.24
CA LEU A 6 0.87 38.75 35.65
C LEU A 6 0.36 38.66 34.21
N ARG A 7 0.08 39.79 33.51
CA ARG A 7 -0.63 39.79 32.24
C ARG A 7 0.22 39.90 30.97
N THR A 8 1.50 40.17 31.06
CA THR A 8 2.32 40.51 29.89
C THR A 8 3.02 39.32 29.20
N HIS A 9 3.11 38.17 29.85
CA HIS A 9 3.82 36.99 29.30
C HIS A 9 2.87 35.91 28.69
N ALA A 10 1.57 35.98 28.96
CA ALA A 10 0.62 34.98 28.45
C ALA A 10 0.32 35.15 26.94
N ILE A 11 0.32 36.38 26.44
CA ILE A 11 0.02 36.67 25.01
C ILE A 11 1.09 36.10 24.07
N PRO A 12 2.43 36.29 24.30
CA PRO A 12 3.45 35.75 23.43
C PRO A 12 3.47 34.22 23.44
N ILE A 13 3.16 33.58 24.55
CA ILE A 13 3.07 32.10 24.66
C ILE A 13 1.90 31.58 23.85
N ALA A 14 0.72 32.19 23.97
CA ALA A 14 -0.46 31.79 23.19
C ALA A 14 -0.24 31.97 21.68
N VAL A 15 0.40 33.07 21.25
CA VAL A 15 0.76 33.31 19.85
C VAL A 15 1.75 32.28 19.34
N PHE A 16 2.73 31.90 20.15
CA PHE A 16 3.69 30.85 19.77
C PHE A 16 3.00 29.50 19.53
N PHE A 17 2.13 29.06 20.46
CA PHE A 17 1.38 27.81 20.27
C PHE A 17 0.43 27.85 19.08
N ALA A 18 -0.22 28.96 18.84
CA ALA A 18 -1.08 29.14 17.65
C ALA A 18 -0.27 29.04 16.35
N ALA A 19 0.93 29.66 16.30
CA ALA A 19 1.82 29.55 15.15
C ALA A 19 2.30 28.11 14.90
N VAL A 20 2.72 27.42 15.95
CA VAL A 20 3.13 26.00 15.87
C VAL A 20 1.97 25.13 15.38
N PHE A 21 0.77 25.36 15.89
CA PHE A 21 -0.44 24.63 15.46
C PHE A 21 -0.75 24.89 13.99
N LEU A 22 -0.68 26.14 13.53
CA LEU A 22 -0.88 26.48 12.12
C LEU A 22 0.17 25.85 11.20
N LEU A 23 1.44 25.86 11.59
CA LEU A 23 2.51 25.20 10.83
C LEU A 23 2.29 23.69 10.78
N PHE A 24 1.83 23.07 11.87
CA PHE A 24 1.47 21.67 11.90
C PHE A 24 0.30 21.37 10.94
N GLN A 25 -0.76 22.19 10.94
CA GLN A 25 -1.88 22.05 10.02
C GLN A 25 -1.46 22.21 8.56
N LEU A 26 -0.61 23.18 8.26
CA LEU A 26 -0.04 23.38 6.92
C LEU A 26 0.82 22.18 6.49
N TYR A 27 1.61 21.64 7.40
CA TYR A 27 2.40 20.44 7.15
C TYR A 27 1.51 19.21 6.83
N VAL A 28 0.46 18.98 7.63
CA VAL A 28 -0.50 17.90 7.39
C VAL A 28 -1.22 18.09 6.06
N TYR A 29 -1.71 19.30 5.77
CA TYR A 29 -2.34 19.64 4.51
C TYR A 29 -1.42 19.39 3.31
N TRP A 30 -0.15 19.82 3.40
CA TRP A 30 0.85 19.59 2.35
C TRP A 30 1.13 18.10 2.14
N GLN A 31 1.16 17.29 3.19
CA GLN A 31 1.30 15.85 3.10
C GLN A 31 0.12 15.20 2.35
N GLN A 32 -1.10 15.64 2.61
CA GLN A 32 -2.32 15.11 2.00
C GLN A 32 -2.48 15.52 0.52
N THR A 33 -1.95 16.68 0.13
CA THR A 33 -2.10 17.21 -1.23
C THR A 33 -0.98 16.80 -2.19
N ARG A 34 -0.06 15.93 -1.78
CA ARG A 34 0.99 15.45 -2.69
C ARG A 34 0.37 14.67 -3.85
N PRO A 35 0.82 14.92 -5.10
CA PRO A 35 0.28 14.22 -6.25
C PRO A 35 0.55 12.71 -6.16
N VAL A 36 -0.44 11.93 -6.56
CA VAL A 36 -0.35 10.45 -6.66
C VAL A 36 0.35 10.06 -7.95
N PHE A 37 0.09 10.81 -9.03
CA PHE A 37 0.72 10.63 -10.34
C PHE A 37 1.48 11.89 -10.73
N ASP A 38 2.54 11.72 -11.52
CA ASP A 38 3.22 12.85 -12.15
C ASP A 38 2.43 13.37 -13.37
N THR A 39 2.96 14.42 -14.02
CA THR A 39 2.36 15.03 -15.22
C THR A 39 2.31 14.08 -16.43
N GLN A 40 3.03 12.97 -16.39
CA GLN A 40 3.06 11.93 -17.43
C GLN A 40 2.19 10.71 -17.06
N GLY A 41 1.45 10.78 -15.94
CA GLY A 41 0.62 9.69 -15.45
C GLY A 41 1.40 8.56 -14.74
N LYS A 42 2.67 8.79 -14.38
CA LYS A 42 3.46 7.81 -13.64
C LYS A 42 3.11 7.85 -12.17
N LEU A 43 2.88 6.68 -11.57
CA LEU A 43 2.58 6.52 -10.15
C LEU A 43 3.76 7.00 -9.29
N LEU A 44 3.48 7.84 -8.30
CA LEU A 44 4.47 8.39 -7.36
C LEU A 44 4.29 7.92 -5.93
N ARG A 45 3.03 7.66 -5.53
CA ARG A 45 2.66 7.31 -4.16
C ARG A 45 1.51 6.32 -4.15
N LEU A 46 1.35 5.64 -3.00
CA LEU A 46 0.18 4.81 -2.76
C LEU A 46 -1.10 5.67 -2.91
N PRO A 47 -1.99 5.32 -3.84
CA PRO A 47 -3.26 6.03 -4.01
C PRO A 47 -4.21 5.76 -2.83
N GLU A 48 -5.16 6.65 -2.64
CA GLU A 48 -6.32 6.41 -1.75
C GLU A 48 -7.28 5.45 -2.46
N PHE A 49 -7.10 4.16 -2.24
CA PHE A 49 -7.95 3.12 -2.80
C PHE A 49 -8.91 2.54 -1.77
N GLU A 50 -9.98 1.96 -2.25
CA GLU A 50 -10.96 1.26 -1.44
C GLU A 50 -11.52 0.06 -2.23
N PHE A 51 -11.32 -1.15 -1.68
CA PHE A 51 -11.87 -2.40 -2.22
C PHE A 51 -12.61 -3.17 -1.13
N PRO A 52 -13.75 -3.82 -1.43
CA PRO A 52 -14.37 -4.76 -0.50
C PRO A 52 -13.40 -5.86 -0.07
N LEU A 53 -13.40 -6.23 1.19
CA LEU A 53 -12.70 -7.43 1.65
C LEU A 53 -13.33 -8.68 1.02
N LEU A 54 -12.51 -9.69 0.77
CA LEU A 54 -12.98 -10.98 0.25
C LEU A 54 -13.92 -11.68 1.23
N GLU A 55 -13.65 -11.54 2.53
CA GLU A 55 -14.45 -12.10 3.61
C GLU A 55 -14.86 -11.06 4.64
N GLY A 56 -16.05 -11.25 5.20
CA GLY A 56 -16.59 -10.36 6.22
C GLY A 56 -17.23 -9.08 5.66
N LYS A 57 -17.55 -8.16 6.58
CA LYS A 57 -18.08 -6.84 6.26
C LYS A 57 -16.97 -5.82 6.49
N GLY A 58 -16.46 -5.24 5.43
CA GLY A 58 -15.40 -4.23 5.53
C GLY A 58 -14.78 -3.93 4.18
N LYS A 59 -13.85 -3.01 4.21
CA LYS A 59 -13.11 -2.55 3.04
C LYS A 59 -11.62 -2.59 3.33
N CYS A 60 -10.86 -2.96 2.34
CA CYS A 60 -9.43 -2.77 2.31
C CYS A 60 -9.18 -1.38 1.74
N SER A 61 -8.58 -0.51 2.50
CA SER A 61 -8.28 0.87 2.09
C SER A 61 -6.88 1.28 2.52
N ALA A 62 -6.34 2.30 1.86
CA ALA A 62 -5.03 2.84 2.19
C ALA A 62 -4.93 3.31 3.65
N ASP A 63 -6.03 3.79 4.24
CA ASP A 63 -6.09 4.28 5.62
C ASP A 63 -5.94 3.16 6.67
N LEU A 64 -6.38 1.94 6.34
CA LEU A 64 -6.29 0.79 7.26
C LEU A 64 -4.87 0.21 7.32
N LEU A 65 -4.03 0.55 6.36
CA LEU A 65 -2.67 0.06 6.30
C LEU A 65 -1.81 0.75 7.36
N ARG A 66 -1.18 -0.06 8.20
CA ARG A 66 -0.30 0.40 9.30
C ARG A 66 0.95 1.08 8.76
N ASN A 67 1.76 1.61 9.66
CA ASN A 67 3.10 2.08 9.31
C ASN A 67 3.96 0.88 8.88
N GLY A 68 4.56 0.96 7.71
CA GLY A 68 5.39 -0.09 7.12
C GLY A 68 5.33 -0.07 5.60
N PRO A 69 6.19 -0.86 4.94
CA PRO A 69 6.10 -1.07 3.49
C PRO A 69 4.77 -1.70 3.09
N VAL A 70 4.30 -1.37 1.90
CA VAL A 70 3.04 -1.90 1.34
C VAL A 70 3.34 -2.50 -0.02
N VAL A 71 2.81 -3.70 -0.25
CA VAL A 71 2.87 -4.36 -1.55
C VAL A 71 1.44 -4.66 -2.00
N VAL A 72 1.07 -4.10 -3.15
CA VAL A 72 -0.25 -4.32 -3.75
C VAL A 72 -0.09 -5.28 -4.92
N VAL A 73 -0.82 -6.37 -4.89
CA VAL A 73 -0.76 -7.45 -5.91
C VAL A 73 -2.11 -7.56 -6.60
N TYR A 74 -2.14 -7.28 -7.90
CA TYR A 74 -3.31 -7.62 -8.73
C TYR A 74 -3.12 -9.01 -9.29
N TYR A 75 -4.05 -9.93 -8.99
CA TYR A 75 -3.89 -11.33 -9.30
C TYR A 75 -5.11 -11.98 -9.96
N GLY A 76 -4.86 -13.07 -10.66
CA GLY A 76 -5.89 -13.99 -11.14
C GLY A 76 -5.74 -15.35 -10.45
N PRO A 77 -6.82 -15.98 -9.95
CA PRO A 77 -6.74 -17.31 -9.33
C PRO A 77 -6.16 -18.39 -10.27
N ASP A 78 -6.39 -18.26 -11.57
CA ASP A 78 -5.90 -19.22 -12.58
C ASP A 78 -4.45 -18.97 -13.03
N CYS A 79 -3.84 -17.87 -12.59
CA CYS A 79 -2.50 -17.49 -12.98
C CYS A 79 -1.46 -18.31 -12.21
N GLY A 80 -0.65 -19.08 -12.91
CA GLY A 80 0.41 -19.91 -12.31
C GLY A 80 1.47 -19.10 -11.56
N HIS A 81 1.88 -17.94 -12.08
CA HIS A 81 2.82 -17.03 -11.43
C HIS A 81 2.23 -16.44 -10.14
N CYS A 82 0.93 -16.14 -10.14
CA CYS A 82 0.24 -15.66 -8.95
C CYS A 82 0.19 -16.73 -7.86
N ARG A 83 -0.06 -17.99 -8.23
CA ARG A 83 -0.03 -19.12 -7.28
C ARG A 83 1.35 -19.34 -6.70
N LYS A 84 2.41 -19.26 -7.54
CA LYS A 84 3.78 -19.36 -7.08
C LYS A 84 4.09 -18.30 -6.03
N LEU A 85 3.83 -17.01 -6.35
CA LEU A 85 4.04 -15.89 -5.44
C LEU A 85 3.25 -16.04 -4.14
N GLY A 86 1.98 -16.47 -4.20
CA GLY A 86 1.16 -16.68 -3.02
C GLY A 86 1.72 -17.79 -2.11
N LYS A 87 2.17 -18.91 -2.67
CA LYS A 87 2.78 -20.02 -1.91
C LYS A 87 4.12 -19.63 -1.30
N GLU A 88 4.96 -18.91 -2.03
CA GLU A 88 6.21 -18.37 -1.51
C GLU A 88 5.96 -17.44 -0.32
N LEU A 89 4.99 -16.52 -0.43
CA LEU A 89 4.63 -15.62 0.64
C LEU A 89 4.15 -16.35 1.89
N ALA A 90 3.32 -17.38 1.74
CA ALA A 90 2.78 -18.15 2.87
C ALA A 90 3.85 -18.96 3.63
N THR A 91 4.97 -19.29 2.97
CA THR A 91 6.06 -20.09 3.55
C THR A 91 7.27 -19.27 3.98
N SER A 92 7.25 -17.97 3.74
CA SER A 92 8.39 -17.08 3.95
C SER A 92 8.52 -16.62 5.40
N SER A 93 9.74 -16.19 5.77
CA SER A 93 10.17 -15.87 7.13
C SER A 93 9.77 -14.46 7.60
N SER A 94 10.12 -14.13 8.85
CA SER A 94 9.79 -12.92 9.61
C SER A 94 10.06 -11.56 8.94
N GLU A 95 10.92 -11.48 7.95
CA GLU A 95 11.17 -10.22 7.21
C GLU A 95 9.94 -9.74 6.42
N ILE A 96 9.07 -10.68 6.06
CA ILE A 96 7.86 -10.43 5.29
C ILE A 96 6.69 -9.99 6.16
N ASP A 97 6.72 -10.32 7.45
CA ASP A 97 5.67 -9.98 8.41
C ASP A 97 5.57 -8.46 8.65
N ALA A 98 6.66 -7.73 8.43
CA ALA A 98 6.67 -6.26 8.51
C ALA A 98 6.03 -5.58 7.28
N ILE A 99 5.82 -6.32 6.19
CA ILE A 99 5.22 -5.83 4.95
C ILE A 99 3.73 -6.09 4.99
N GLN A 100 2.94 -5.12 4.57
CA GLN A 100 1.51 -5.26 4.41
C GLN A 100 1.19 -5.61 2.97
N TRP A 101 0.50 -6.71 2.78
CA TRP A 101 0.17 -7.27 1.48
C TRP A 101 -1.30 -7.06 1.17
N VAL A 102 -1.58 -6.44 0.03
CA VAL A 102 -2.94 -6.21 -0.45
C VAL A 102 -3.12 -6.97 -1.76
N PHE A 103 -3.81 -8.11 -1.70
CA PHE A 103 -4.14 -8.92 -2.87
C PHE A 103 -5.50 -8.52 -3.40
N VAL A 104 -5.57 -8.07 -4.65
CA VAL A 104 -6.80 -7.60 -5.28
C VAL A 104 -7.10 -8.44 -6.51
N SER A 105 -8.33 -8.91 -6.66
CA SER A 105 -8.78 -9.69 -7.81
C SER A 105 -10.19 -9.31 -8.26
N ARG A 106 -10.45 -9.43 -9.57
CA ARG A 106 -11.80 -9.35 -10.14
C ARG A 106 -12.53 -10.69 -10.22
N ALA A 107 -11.85 -11.76 -9.87
CA ALA A 107 -12.45 -13.09 -9.92
C ALA A 107 -13.67 -13.20 -9.00
N PRO A 108 -14.59 -14.11 -9.30
CA PRO A 108 -15.68 -14.46 -8.39
C PRO A 108 -15.18 -14.80 -6.98
N ALA A 109 -15.96 -14.48 -5.95
CA ALA A 109 -15.55 -14.65 -4.56
C ALA A 109 -15.12 -16.07 -4.23
N HIS A 110 -15.81 -17.08 -4.79
CA HIS A 110 -15.49 -18.48 -4.54
C HIS A 110 -14.13 -18.89 -5.12
N GLU A 111 -13.76 -18.39 -6.29
CA GLU A 111 -12.43 -18.63 -6.90
C GLU A 111 -11.32 -17.95 -6.13
N ALA A 112 -11.53 -16.68 -5.73
CA ALA A 112 -10.58 -15.95 -4.92
C ALA A 112 -10.37 -16.61 -3.54
N LYS A 113 -11.43 -17.17 -2.93
CA LYS A 113 -11.34 -17.93 -1.69
C LYS A 113 -10.56 -19.24 -1.88
N ALA A 114 -10.86 -19.99 -2.93
CA ALA A 114 -10.14 -21.22 -3.26
C ALA A 114 -8.64 -20.95 -3.44
N TYR A 115 -8.28 -19.87 -4.17
CA TYR A 115 -6.90 -19.41 -4.32
C TYR A 115 -6.24 -19.10 -2.97
N ALA A 116 -6.91 -18.33 -2.11
CA ALA A 116 -6.36 -17.95 -0.81
C ALA A 116 -6.12 -19.16 0.11
N GLN A 117 -7.00 -20.16 0.06
CA GLN A 117 -6.86 -21.43 0.78
C GLN A 117 -5.73 -22.29 0.20
N GLU A 118 -5.71 -22.48 -1.12
CA GLU A 118 -4.68 -23.29 -1.82
C GLU A 118 -3.27 -22.73 -1.60
N THR A 119 -3.13 -21.41 -1.58
CA THR A 119 -1.82 -20.76 -1.41
C THR A 119 -1.42 -20.57 0.05
N GLY A 120 -2.34 -20.73 1.01
CA GLY A 120 -2.10 -20.49 2.43
C GLY A 120 -2.21 -19.03 2.86
N LEU A 121 -2.51 -18.11 1.93
CA LEU A 121 -2.60 -16.67 2.21
C LEU A 121 -3.72 -16.31 3.19
N ALA A 122 -4.79 -17.10 3.24
CA ALA A 122 -5.91 -16.87 4.16
C ALA A 122 -5.50 -16.90 5.65
N ALA A 123 -4.40 -17.58 5.99
CA ALA A 123 -3.90 -17.69 7.35
C ALA A 123 -2.88 -16.61 7.72
N ASN A 124 -2.42 -15.79 6.77
CA ASN A 124 -1.39 -14.79 7.02
C ASN A 124 -2.02 -13.45 7.47
N PRO A 125 -1.77 -12.97 8.71
CA PRO A 125 -2.38 -11.77 9.26
C PRO A 125 -1.90 -10.46 8.60
N SER A 126 -0.79 -10.51 7.85
CA SER A 126 -0.26 -9.36 7.10
C SER A 126 -0.86 -9.24 5.70
N VAL A 127 -1.76 -10.17 5.30
CA VAL A 127 -2.39 -10.22 3.98
C VAL A 127 -3.83 -9.76 4.03
N TYR A 128 -4.15 -8.76 3.25
CA TYR A 128 -5.52 -8.31 2.97
C TYR A 128 -5.96 -8.87 1.62
N LEU A 129 -6.99 -9.70 1.64
CA LEU A 129 -7.60 -10.25 0.44
C LEU A 129 -8.81 -9.41 0.04
N CYS A 130 -8.79 -8.81 -1.13
CA CYS A 130 -9.73 -7.78 -1.56
C CYS A 130 -10.31 -8.10 -2.94
N ARG A 131 -11.50 -7.54 -3.24
CA ARG A 131 -12.21 -7.74 -4.50
C ARG A 131 -12.34 -6.42 -5.27
N ASP A 132 -11.96 -6.42 -6.53
CA ASP A 132 -12.21 -5.31 -7.45
C ASP A 132 -13.55 -5.49 -8.18
N GLU A 133 -14.66 -5.38 -7.43
CA GLU A 133 -16.01 -5.59 -7.96
C GLU A 133 -16.39 -4.59 -9.06
N GLN A 134 -15.84 -3.39 -9.01
CA GLN A 134 -16.18 -2.28 -9.89
C GLN A 134 -15.13 -2.02 -10.98
N ALA A 135 -14.15 -2.89 -11.11
CA ALA A 135 -13.06 -2.75 -12.09
C ALA A 135 -12.30 -1.41 -11.96
N ARG A 136 -12.04 -0.98 -10.72
CA ARG A 136 -11.39 0.31 -10.45
C ARG A 136 -9.89 0.23 -10.22
N PHE A 137 -9.30 -0.96 -10.20
CA PHE A 137 -7.87 -1.12 -9.95
C PHE A 137 -7.02 -0.28 -10.91
N TYR A 138 -7.37 -0.29 -12.21
CA TYR A 138 -6.68 0.53 -13.22
C TYR A 138 -6.71 2.04 -12.90
N GLN A 139 -7.82 2.54 -12.35
CA GLN A 139 -7.95 3.96 -12.01
C GLN A 139 -7.01 4.37 -10.87
N TYR A 140 -6.70 3.43 -9.96
CA TYR A 140 -5.80 3.68 -8.82
C TYR A 140 -4.33 3.49 -9.18
N PHE A 141 -4.00 2.50 -10.02
CA PHE A 141 -2.62 2.05 -10.22
C PHE A 141 -2.09 2.25 -11.65
N GLY A 142 -2.95 2.61 -12.60
CA GLY A 142 -2.58 2.96 -13.98
C GLY A 142 -2.31 1.78 -14.92
N GLU A 143 -2.05 0.58 -14.40
CA GLU A 143 -1.80 -0.64 -15.18
C GLU A 143 -2.46 -1.84 -14.51
N MET A 144 -2.80 -2.87 -15.31
CA MET A 144 -3.56 -4.03 -14.84
C MET A 144 -3.13 -5.31 -15.58
N TYR A 145 -1.87 -5.68 -15.44
CA TYR A 145 -1.39 -7.00 -15.88
C TYR A 145 -1.60 -8.04 -14.77
N ILE A 146 -1.58 -9.31 -15.09
CA ILE A 146 -1.71 -10.41 -14.15
C ILE A 146 -0.45 -11.29 -14.19
N PRO A 147 0.32 -11.34 -13.08
CA PRO A 147 0.28 -10.46 -11.92
C PRO A 147 0.85 -9.07 -12.20
N SER A 148 0.33 -8.07 -11.48
CA SER A 148 1.02 -6.79 -11.29
C SER A 148 1.30 -6.60 -9.82
N VAL A 149 2.54 -6.25 -9.48
CA VAL A 149 2.99 -6.06 -8.11
C VAL A 149 3.52 -4.64 -7.96
N TYR A 150 2.92 -3.85 -7.08
CA TYR A 150 3.31 -2.47 -6.81
C TYR A 150 3.93 -2.38 -5.44
N VAL A 151 5.17 -1.91 -5.37
CA VAL A 151 5.96 -1.84 -4.14
C VAL A 151 6.06 -0.41 -3.66
N PHE A 152 5.68 -0.18 -2.40
CA PHE A 152 5.74 1.12 -1.72
C PHE A 152 6.54 1.00 -0.43
N ASN A 153 7.35 2.02 -0.13
CA ASN A 153 8.07 2.09 1.13
C ASN A 153 7.15 2.49 2.31
N SER A 154 7.72 2.55 3.51
CA SER A 154 7.01 2.94 4.74
C SER A 154 6.46 4.38 4.72
N GLN A 155 6.99 5.27 3.87
CA GLN A 155 6.47 6.61 3.63
C GLN A 155 5.42 6.65 2.51
N ARG A 156 4.92 5.48 2.06
CA ARG A 156 3.96 5.33 0.96
C ARG A 156 4.44 5.85 -0.40
N LYS A 157 5.73 6.05 -0.56
CA LYS A 157 6.34 6.41 -1.85
C LYS A 157 6.39 5.16 -2.71
N PHE A 158 5.97 5.28 -3.97
CA PHE A 158 6.13 4.24 -4.97
C PHE A 158 7.62 4.01 -5.25
N LEU A 159 8.02 2.75 -5.28
CA LEU A 159 9.38 2.34 -5.59
C LEU A 159 9.45 1.74 -7.01
N GLN A 160 8.70 0.69 -7.25
CA GLN A 160 8.70 -0.02 -8.53
C GLN A 160 7.43 -0.85 -8.71
N SER A 161 7.02 -1.06 -9.98
CA SER A 161 6.09 -2.12 -10.37
C SER A 161 6.85 -3.31 -10.95
N LEU A 162 6.40 -4.51 -10.60
CA LEU A 162 6.93 -5.78 -11.09
C LEU A 162 5.79 -6.56 -11.74
N HIS A 163 6.10 -7.34 -12.78
CA HIS A 163 5.12 -8.08 -13.55
C HIS A 163 5.58 -9.50 -13.82
N GLN A 164 4.66 -10.38 -14.19
CA GLN A 164 4.94 -11.78 -14.56
C GLN A 164 5.67 -12.57 -13.47
N ASN A 165 6.83 -13.13 -13.76
CA ASN A 165 7.64 -13.99 -12.87
C ASN A 165 8.22 -13.26 -11.64
N THR A 166 7.41 -12.50 -10.91
CA THR A 166 7.84 -11.83 -9.67
C THR A 166 7.98 -12.86 -8.55
N GLU A 167 9.13 -12.87 -7.90
CA GLU A 167 9.44 -13.66 -6.71
C GLU A 167 9.50 -12.76 -5.47
N ILE A 168 9.37 -13.33 -4.27
CA ILE A 168 9.48 -12.57 -3.02
C ILE A 168 10.83 -11.84 -2.93
N GLN A 169 11.91 -12.47 -3.36
CA GLN A 169 13.24 -11.86 -3.35
C GLN A 169 13.33 -10.59 -4.19
N ASP A 170 12.63 -10.53 -5.34
CA ASP A 170 12.57 -9.31 -6.16
C ASP A 170 11.95 -8.14 -5.40
N ILE A 171 10.89 -8.43 -4.64
CA ILE A 171 10.17 -7.43 -3.84
C ILE A 171 11.06 -6.93 -2.70
N LEU A 172 11.77 -7.84 -2.02
CA LEU A 172 12.72 -7.48 -0.97
C LEU A 172 13.89 -6.64 -1.52
N ASP A 173 14.41 -6.99 -2.69
CA ASP A 173 15.47 -6.22 -3.35
C ASP A 173 15.01 -4.79 -3.69
N VAL A 174 13.78 -4.62 -4.18
CA VAL A 174 13.19 -3.30 -4.43
C VAL A 174 13.05 -2.49 -3.13
N LEU A 175 12.61 -3.12 -2.04
CA LEU A 175 12.49 -2.47 -0.72
C LEU A 175 13.85 -2.04 -0.15
N GLN A 176 14.92 -2.77 -0.49
CA GLN A 176 16.31 -2.44 -0.15
C GLN A 176 16.93 -1.37 -1.08
N GLY A 177 16.16 -0.83 -2.04
CA GLY A 177 16.62 0.20 -2.98
C GLY A 177 17.33 -0.31 -4.23
N LYS A 178 17.29 -1.63 -4.49
CA LYS A 178 17.78 -2.21 -5.74
C LYS A 178 16.73 -2.09 -6.84
N THR A 179 17.17 -1.87 -8.07
CA THR A 179 16.27 -1.92 -9.24
C THR A 179 16.24 -3.33 -9.81
N VAL A 180 15.07 -3.93 -9.87
CA VAL A 180 14.87 -5.26 -10.47
C VAL A 180 14.46 -5.09 -11.92
N VAL A 181 15.29 -5.56 -12.85
CA VAL A 181 15.00 -5.58 -14.29
C VAL A 181 14.74 -7.02 -14.70
N LYS A 182 13.47 -7.34 -14.99
CA LYS A 182 13.13 -8.64 -15.61
C LYS A 182 12.91 -8.41 -17.10
N HIS A 183 13.72 -9.08 -17.91
CA HIS A 183 13.52 -9.09 -19.36
C HIS A 183 12.22 -9.84 -19.68
N LYS A 184 11.39 -9.24 -20.56
CA LYS A 184 10.28 -9.96 -21.20
C LYS A 184 10.85 -11.22 -21.84
N GLU A 185 10.46 -12.39 -21.38
CA GLU A 185 10.62 -13.61 -22.17
C GLU A 185 9.73 -13.43 -23.42
N THR A 186 10.37 -13.11 -24.52
CA THR A 186 9.76 -13.15 -25.87
C THR A 186 9.56 -14.63 -26.20
N LYS A 187 8.30 -15.05 -26.20
CA LYS A 187 7.87 -16.32 -26.72
C LYS A 187 7.21 -16.09 -28.06
#